data_9f76be666a0df85a756907c66a576ff6
#
_entry.id   9f76be666a0df85a756907c66a576ff6
#
_cell.length_a   1.000
_cell.length_b   1.000
_cell.length_c   1.000
_cell.angle_alpha   90.00
_cell.angle_beta   90.00
_cell.angle_gamma   90.00
#
_symmetry.space_group_name_H-M   'P 1'
#
loop_
_entity.id
_entity.type
_entity.pdbx_description
1 polymer ?
#
loop_
_entity_poly.entity_id
_entity_poly.type
_entity_poly.pdbx_seq_one_letter_code
_entity_poly.pdbx_strand_id
1 'polypeptide(L)'
;MHKDSFKTLLASLIAALLVFSAAGCSAHAQGGANAENTGEKDKPLVYATFFPVADLTNRIVGDKMEVKTIIKGTQEPHDFELQTSDRAEIAKADLIVYNGAGMEGFIEDLRESLGSEEKFLDLSQGLTLLRNKDAARTDTTAVNPHTWLSVKNAQTELKTICEKVSALDPKNASYYQENLEKAQEKFQVLDKKFAREIAKVPAEKRYFVASHAAFNYLADDYGLKQVAVTGISPEDEPSTNQLATIADFVKKHQISTIFFEGKATPKVAETLARTTGAKTGTLYTMEHLTKEEEALGYLGLMEKNLTNLMESFGE
;
A
#
# COMPACT_ATOMS: atom_id res chain seq x y z
N MET A 1 -33.08 -62.49 16.10
CA MET A 1 -34.52 -62.61 16.50
C MET A 1 -35.25 -61.42 15.83
N HIS A 2 -36.08 -61.83 14.97
CA HIS A 2 -37.39 -61.32 14.52
C HIS A 2 -37.40 -59.88 13.98
N LYS A 3 -37.55 -59.74 12.66
CA LYS A 3 -38.75 -60.00 11.79
C LYS A 3 -39.62 -58.75 11.80
N ASP A 4 -39.77 -58.24 10.73
CA ASP A 4 -40.72 -58.31 9.55
C ASP A 4 -41.56 -57.04 9.56
N SER A 5 -41.55 -56.36 8.50
CA SER A 5 -42.39 -56.50 7.26
C SER A 5 -43.70 -55.76 7.34
N PHE A 6 -43.99 -55.08 6.31
CA PHE A 6 -45.16 -55.09 5.44
C PHE A 6 -45.42 -53.69 4.92
N LYS A 7 -45.12 -53.34 3.64
CA LYS A 7 -45.96 -53.60 2.42
C LYS A 7 -47.33 -52.96 2.56
N THR A 8 -47.69 -52.18 1.69
CA THR A 8 -48.30 -52.18 0.41
C THR A 8 -49.46 -51.22 0.31
N LEU A 9 -49.57 -50.67 -0.77
CA LEU A 9 -50.45 -50.61 -1.94
C LEU A 9 -51.48 -49.48 -1.85
N LEU A 10 -51.88 -48.84 -2.81
CA LEU A 10 -52.31 -48.96 -4.20
C LEU A 10 -52.93 -47.63 -4.61
N ALA A 11 -52.55 -46.98 -5.60
CA ALA A 11 -53.02 -47.08 -6.97
C ALA A 11 -54.36 -46.41 -7.31
N SER A 12 -54.27 -45.67 -8.38
CA SER A 12 -55.25 -45.50 -9.46
C SER A 12 -56.33 -44.42 -9.26
N LEU A 13 -56.69 -43.64 -10.19
CA LEU A 13 -57.15 -43.81 -11.59
C LEU A 13 -57.38 -42.43 -12.22
N ILE A 14 -56.84 -42.13 -13.42
CA ILE A 14 -57.53 -42.08 -14.73
C ILE A 14 -58.65 -41.03 -14.80
N ALA A 15 -58.76 -40.16 -15.72
CA ALA A 15 -58.74 -40.06 -17.17
C ALA A 15 -59.04 -38.62 -17.58
N ALA A 16 -58.35 -38.07 -18.50
CA ALA A 16 -58.68 -37.90 -19.89
C ALA A 16 -59.98 -37.09 -20.16
N LEU A 17 -59.81 -35.99 -20.86
CA LEU A 17 -60.53 -35.80 -22.15
C LEU A 17 -59.95 -34.61 -22.94
N LEU A 18 -59.61 -34.92 -24.14
CA LEU A 18 -59.37 -34.08 -25.32
C LEU A 18 -60.63 -33.32 -25.69
N VAL A 19 -60.53 -32.20 -26.39
CA VAL A 19 -61.13 -31.89 -27.67
C VAL A 19 -60.85 -30.41 -28.07
N PHE A 20 -60.11 -30.20 -29.16
CA PHE A 20 -60.35 -29.42 -30.36
C PHE A 20 -60.88 -27.98 -30.23
N SER A 21 -60.23 -27.01 -30.85
CA SER A 21 -60.23 -26.66 -32.30
C SER A 21 -59.47 -25.39 -32.52
N ALA A 22 -58.51 -25.35 -33.34
CA ALA A 22 -58.42 -24.88 -34.69
C ALA A 22 -58.60 -23.38 -34.93
N ALA A 23 -57.52 -22.86 -35.50
CA ALA A 23 -57.38 -21.84 -36.53
C ALA A 23 -57.72 -20.38 -36.23
N GLY A 24 -56.62 -19.60 -36.34
CA GLY A 24 -56.69 -18.15 -36.52
C GLY A 24 -55.27 -17.62 -36.80
N CYS A 25 -54.84 -17.71 -38.07
CA CYS A 25 -53.69 -16.96 -38.56
C CYS A 25 -53.98 -15.47 -38.45
N SER A 26 -53.05 -14.75 -37.78
CA SER A 26 -52.80 -13.35 -38.12
C SER A 26 -51.33 -13.08 -37.84
N ALA A 27 -50.60 -12.91 -38.89
CA ALA A 27 -49.26 -12.37 -38.91
C ALA A 27 -49.29 -10.93 -38.40
N HIS A 28 -48.52 -10.62 -37.37
CA HIS A 28 -47.99 -9.29 -37.21
C HIS A 28 -46.59 -9.35 -36.54
N ALA A 29 -45.69 -8.90 -37.36
CA ALA A 29 -44.39 -8.27 -37.13
C ALA A 29 -43.73 -8.37 -35.75
N GLN A 30 -42.59 -9.01 -35.78
CA GLN A 30 -41.31 -8.61 -35.22
C GLN A 30 -41.33 -7.32 -34.37
N GLY A 31 -41.22 -7.51 -33.10
CA GLY A 31 -40.62 -6.60 -32.16
C GLY A 31 -39.74 -7.44 -31.26
N GLY A 32 -38.61 -7.88 -31.81
CA GLY A 32 -37.53 -8.43 -31.00
C GLY A 32 -37.02 -7.28 -30.12
N ALA A 33 -37.55 -7.16 -28.92
CA ALA A 33 -36.83 -6.50 -27.87
C ALA A 33 -35.54 -7.34 -27.63
N ASN A 34 -34.46 -6.99 -28.31
CA ASN A 34 -33.17 -7.25 -27.83
C ASN A 34 -33.14 -6.60 -26.42
N ALA A 35 -33.28 -7.41 -25.39
CA ALA A 35 -32.75 -7.07 -24.12
C ALA A 35 -31.24 -6.89 -24.42
N GLU A 36 -30.85 -5.65 -24.67
CA GLU A 36 -29.45 -5.28 -24.52
C GLU A 36 -29.09 -5.74 -23.13
N ASN A 37 -28.39 -6.86 -23.09
CA ASN A 37 -27.57 -7.22 -21.96
C ASN A 37 -26.55 -6.06 -21.87
N THR A 38 -26.91 -5.00 -21.16
CA THR A 38 -25.98 -4.00 -20.69
C THR A 38 -25.09 -4.74 -19.68
N GLY A 39 -24.18 -5.55 -20.23
CA GLY A 39 -23.13 -6.13 -19.46
C GLY A 39 -22.53 -4.98 -18.68
N GLU A 40 -22.65 -5.06 -17.38
CA GLU A 40 -21.95 -4.21 -16.46
C GLU A 40 -20.48 -4.28 -16.90
N LYS A 41 -20.01 -3.20 -17.53
CA LYS A 41 -18.66 -3.15 -18.07
C LYS A 41 -17.75 -3.41 -16.88
N ASP A 42 -16.95 -4.47 -16.92
CA ASP A 42 -16.06 -4.81 -15.84
C ASP A 42 -15.33 -3.54 -15.38
N LYS A 43 -15.25 -3.35 -14.06
CA LYS A 43 -14.60 -2.19 -13.48
C LYS A 43 -13.14 -2.12 -13.98
N PRO A 44 -12.61 -0.94 -14.25
CA PRO A 44 -11.19 -0.82 -14.60
C PRO A 44 -10.32 -1.50 -13.55
N LEU A 45 -9.32 -2.25 -14.02
CA LEU A 45 -8.40 -3.00 -13.18
C LEU A 45 -7.13 -2.18 -12.96
N VAL A 46 -6.82 -1.91 -11.71
CA VAL A 46 -5.61 -1.19 -11.28
C VAL A 46 -4.70 -2.15 -10.52
N TYR A 47 -3.44 -2.21 -10.91
CA TYR A 47 -2.41 -2.82 -10.08
C TYR A 47 -1.61 -1.74 -9.36
N ALA A 48 -1.50 -1.84 -8.04
CA ALA A 48 -0.64 -1.03 -7.20
C ALA A 48 0.55 -1.87 -6.72
N THR A 49 1.75 -1.31 -6.65
CA THR A 49 2.93 -2.12 -6.40
C THR A 49 2.96 -2.73 -5.03
N PHE A 50 2.71 -1.97 -3.96
CA PHE A 50 2.68 -2.47 -2.59
C PHE A 50 1.69 -1.68 -1.71
N PHE A 51 1.59 -2.01 -0.44
CA PHE A 51 0.51 -1.57 0.44
C PHE A 51 0.23 -0.04 0.44
N PRO A 52 1.20 0.88 0.68
CA PRO A 52 0.88 2.31 0.73
C PRO A 52 0.36 2.83 -0.61
N VAL A 53 0.91 2.37 -1.74
CA VAL A 53 0.42 2.72 -3.08
C VAL A 53 -1.01 2.23 -3.28
N ALA A 54 -1.31 1.01 -2.82
CA ALA A 54 -2.65 0.43 -2.91
C ALA A 54 -3.65 1.15 -1.99
N ASP A 55 -3.28 1.49 -0.75
CA ASP A 55 -4.15 2.22 0.19
C ASP A 55 -4.49 3.62 -0.35
N LEU A 56 -3.49 4.37 -0.82
CA LEU A 56 -3.71 5.69 -1.42
C LEU A 56 -4.60 5.61 -2.67
N THR A 57 -4.37 4.62 -3.54
CA THR A 57 -5.18 4.40 -4.74
C THR A 57 -6.63 4.08 -4.37
N ASN A 58 -6.84 3.15 -3.44
CA ASN A 58 -8.18 2.76 -2.98
C ASN A 58 -8.96 3.94 -2.38
N ARG A 59 -8.28 4.88 -1.70
CA ARG A 59 -8.93 6.09 -1.14
C ARG A 59 -9.55 6.96 -2.21
N ILE A 60 -8.98 6.98 -3.40
CA ILE A 60 -9.48 7.76 -4.52
C ILE A 60 -10.52 6.98 -5.32
N VAL A 61 -10.20 5.75 -5.73
CA VAL A 61 -11.05 5.03 -6.68
C VAL A 61 -12.28 4.41 -6.03
N GLY A 62 -12.21 4.12 -4.71
CA GLY A 62 -13.32 3.51 -3.97
C GLY A 62 -13.81 2.23 -4.65
N ASP A 63 -15.12 2.16 -4.89
CA ASP A 63 -15.78 1.02 -5.53
C ASP A 63 -15.85 1.09 -7.06
N LYS A 64 -15.28 2.13 -7.69
CA LYS A 64 -15.37 2.34 -9.14
C LYS A 64 -14.32 1.59 -9.93
N MET A 65 -13.22 1.21 -9.30
CA MET A 65 -12.16 0.38 -9.89
C MET A 65 -11.83 -0.79 -8.99
N GLU A 66 -11.28 -1.87 -9.56
CA GLU A 66 -10.71 -2.99 -8.82
C GLU A 66 -9.22 -2.72 -8.61
N VAL A 67 -8.75 -2.67 -7.37
CA VAL A 67 -7.32 -2.48 -7.04
C VAL A 67 -6.74 -3.79 -6.54
N LYS A 68 -5.67 -4.23 -7.20
CA LYS A 68 -4.87 -5.40 -6.79
C LYS A 68 -3.46 -4.96 -6.42
N THR A 69 -2.88 -5.62 -5.43
CA THR A 69 -1.50 -5.35 -5.00
C THR A 69 -0.57 -6.39 -5.60
N ILE A 70 0.57 -5.95 -6.17
CA ILE A 70 1.60 -6.82 -6.76
C ILE A 70 2.40 -7.50 -5.65
N ILE A 71 3.05 -6.71 -4.80
CA ILE A 71 3.90 -7.15 -3.68
C ILE A 71 3.01 -7.25 -2.44
N LYS A 72 2.89 -8.44 -1.87
CA LYS A 72 1.88 -8.74 -0.85
C LYS A 72 2.48 -9.07 0.50
N GLY A 73 1.85 -8.57 1.55
CA GLY A 73 2.13 -8.97 2.92
C GLY A 73 3.55 -8.64 3.35
N THR A 74 4.36 -9.67 3.56
CA THR A 74 5.73 -9.56 4.09
C THR A 74 6.82 -9.75 3.02
N GLN A 75 6.51 -9.57 1.73
CA GLN A 75 7.51 -9.59 0.67
C GLN A 75 8.26 -8.25 0.66
N GLU A 76 9.60 -8.32 0.48
CA GLU A 76 10.47 -7.15 0.46
C GLU A 76 10.37 -6.39 -0.86
N PRO A 77 9.92 -5.11 -0.86
CA PRO A 77 9.74 -4.36 -2.10
C PRO A 77 11.06 -3.98 -2.79
N HIS A 78 12.14 -3.73 -2.05
CA HIS A 78 13.43 -3.31 -2.61
C HIS A 78 14.06 -4.37 -3.51
N ASP A 79 13.89 -5.66 -3.15
CA ASP A 79 14.51 -6.80 -3.82
C ASP A 79 13.45 -7.70 -4.52
N PHE A 80 12.23 -7.18 -4.70
CA PHE A 80 11.15 -7.97 -5.29
C PHE A 80 11.39 -8.27 -6.77
N GLU A 81 11.35 -9.55 -7.11
CA GLU A 81 11.42 -10.03 -8.48
C GLU A 81 10.05 -10.50 -8.99
N LEU A 82 9.59 -9.89 -10.08
CA LEU A 82 8.31 -10.20 -10.69
C LEU A 82 8.33 -11.54 -11.42
N GLN A 83 7.48 -12.48 -10.99
CA GLN A 83 7.36 -13.79 -11.62
C GLN A 83 6.70 -13.68 -13.01
N THR A 84 7.04 -14.60 -13.92
CA THR A 84 6.48 -14.61 -15.28
C THR A 84 4.96 -14.75 -15.28
N SER A 85 4.39 -15.53 -14.37
CA SER A 85 2.93 -15.67 -14.19
C SER A 85 2.26 -14.37 -13.85
N ASP A 86 2.89 -13.55 -12.98
CA ASP A 86 2.33 -12.28 -12.52
C ASP A 86 2.35 -11.24 -13.63
N ARG A 87 3.37 -11.25 -14.49
CA ARG A 87 3.45 -10.38 -15.69
C ARG A 87 2.22 -10.54 -16.59
N ALA A 88 1.76 -11.78 -16.81
CA ALA A 88 0.60 -12.05 -17.65
C ALA A 88 -0.73 -11.51 -17.04
N GLU A 89 -0.84 -11.52 -15.72
CA GLU A 89 -2.01 -10.96 -15.02
C GLU A 89 -1.94 -9.42 -14.99
N ILE A 90 -0.78 -8.86 -14.70
CA ILE A 90 -0.57 -7.41 -14.65
C ILE A 90 -0.75 -6.77 -16.04
N ALA A 91 -0.42 -7.49 -17.13
CA ALA A 91 -0.65 -7.03 -18.50
C ALA A 91 -2.13 -6.71 -18.81
N LYS A 92 -3.06 -7.31 -18.06
CA LYS A 92 -4.51 -7.05 -18.20
C LYS A 92 -4.94 -5.73 -17.54
N ALA A 93 -4.06 -5.09 -16.77
CA ALA A 93 -4.38 -3.84 -16.08
C ALA A 93 -4.71 -2.71 -17.05
N ASP A 94 -5.66 -1.87 -16.65
CA ASP A 94 -5.91 -0.58 -17.27
C ASP A 94 -4.92 0.48 -16.75
N LEU A 95 -4.45 0.30 -15.51
CA LEU A 95 -3.49 1.19 -14.86
C LEU A 95 -2.58 0.42 -13.92
N ILE A 96 -1.29 0.77 -13.91
CA ILE A 96 -0.27 0.28 -12.97
C ILE A 96 0.26 1.50 -12.21
N VAL A 97 0.00 1.55 -10.89
CA VAL A 97 0.45 2.63 -10.01
C VAL A 97 1.64 2.13 -9.21
N TYR A 98 2.73 2.87 -9.24
CA TYR A 98 3.95 2.51 -8.53
C TYR A 98 4.54 3.71 -7.79
N ASN A 99 5.34 3.45 -6.76
CA ASN A 99 5.93 4.51 -5.96
C ASN A 99 6.92 5.36 -6.76
N GLY A 100 7.76 4.71 -7.55
CA GLY A 100 8.84 5.38 -8.28
C GLY A 100 10.04 5.69 -7.39
N ALA A 101 10.83 6.70 -7.76
CA ALA A 101 12.07 7.06 -7.07
C ALA A 101 13.08 5.90 -6.92
N GLY A 102 12.96 4.86 -7.74
CA GLY A 102 13.82 3.68 -7.74
C GLY A 102 13.43 2.59 -6.73
N MET A 103 12.21 2.63 -6.18
CA MET A 103 11.72 1.61 -5.23
C MET A 103 11.55 0.24 -5.90
N GLU A 104 10.89 0.22 -7.05
CA GLU A 104 10.54 -1.03 -7.73
C GLU A 104 11.51 -1.32 -8.88
N GLY A 105 12.50 -2.18 -8.63
CA GLY A 105 13.51 -2.53 -9.62
C GLY A 105 12.97 -3.21 -10.88
N PHE A 106 11.79 -3.86 -10.81
CA PHE A 106 11.18 -4.58 -11.94
C PHE A 106 10.34 -3.70 -12.88
N ILE A 107 10.11 -2.43 -12.54
CA ILE A 107 9.16 -1.57 -13.27
C ILE A 107 9.62 -1.30 -14.71
N GLU A 108 10.90 -1.00 -14.93
CA GLU A 108 11.40 -0.70 -16.27
C GLU A 108 11.26 -1.90 -17.22
N ASP A 109 11.63 -3.10 -16.77
CA ASP A 109 11.44 -4.34 -17.54
C ASP A 109 9.97 -4.61 -17.86
N LEU A 110 9.07 -4.29 -16.90
CA LEU A 110 7.64 -4.44 -17.09
C LEU A 110 7.12 -3.45 -18.14
N ARG A 111 7.54 -2.18 -18.07
CA ARG A 111 7.19 -1.13 -19.04
C ARG A 111 7.63 -1.50 -20.46
N GLU A 112 8.88 -1.91 -20.61
CA GLU A 112 9.41 -2.35 -21.91
C GLU A 112 8.62 -3.54 -22.47
N SER A 113 8.28 -4.51 -21.60
CA SER A 113 7.55 -5.71 -22.03
C SER A 113 6.10 -5.42 -22.46
N LEU A 114 5.43 -4.43 -21.85
CA LEU A 114 4.06 -4.06 -22.17
C LEU A 114 3.96 -3.03 -23.30
N GLY A 115 5.00 -2.22 -23.52
CA GLY A 115 5.04 -1.23 -24.59
C GLY A 115 3.93 -0.15 -24.53
N SER A 116 3.44 0.18 -23.34
CA SER A 116 2.28 1.04 -23.10
C SER A 116 2.55 1.99 -21.93
N GLU A 117 3.30 3.06 -22.18
CA GLU A 117 3.68 4.07 -21.18
C GLU A 117 2.47 4.68 -20.45
N GLU A 118 1.35 4.85 -21.17
CA GLU A 118 0.14 5.45 -20.64
C GLU A 118 -0.53 4.64 -19.51
N LYS A 119 -0.19 3.35 -19.41
CA LYS A 119 -0.68 2.48 -18.33
C LYS A 119 0.06 2.68 -17.02
N PHE A 120 1.18 3.37 -17.01
CA PHE A 120 2.00 3.52 -15.81
C PHE A 120 1.79 4.89 -15.15
N LEU A 121 1.73 4.89 -13.82
CA LEU A 121 1.65 6.08 -13.01
C LEU A 121 2.74 6.05 -11.93
N ASP A 122 3.74 6.90 -12.10
CA ASP A 122 4.82 7.14 -11.16
C ASP A 122 4.38 8.18 -10.13
N LEU A 123 4.26 7.78 -8.86
CA LEU A 123 3.85 8.68 -7.78
C LEU A 123 4.96 9.63 -7.33
N SER A 124 6.22 9.32 -7.63
CA SER A 124 7.35 10.19 -7.29
C SER A 124 7.46 11.43 -8.18
N GLN A 125 6.74 11.45 -9.31
CA GLN A 125 6.78 12.60 -10.22
C GLN A 125 6.21 13.86 -9.57
N GLY A 126 6.97 14.94 -9.67
CA GLY A 126 6.60 16.23 -9.08
C GLY A 126 6.91 16.38 -7.60
N LEU A 127 7.43 15.34 -6.94
CA LEU A 127 7.93 15.40 -5.57
C LEU A 127 9.36 15.96 -5.52
N THR A 128 9.71 16.61 -4.42
CA THR A 128 11.11 16.95 -4.12
C THR A 128 11.79 15.71 -3.54
N LEU A 129 12.61 15.06 -4.34
CA LEU A 129 13.26 13.82 -3.93
C LEU A 129 14.52 14.10 -3.09
N LEU A 130 14.59 13.45 -1.93
CA LEU A 130 15.75 13.48 -1.05
C LEU A 130 16.80 12.46 -1.51
N ARG A 131 18.07 12.90 -1.51
CA ARG A 131 19.18 11.99 -1.69
C ARG A 131 19.55 11.34 -0.36
N ASN A 132 19.99 10.08 -0.42
CA ASN A 132 20.52 9.43 0.76
C ASN A 132 21.76 10.20 1.29
N LYS A 133 21.66 10.73 2.51
CA LYS A 133 22.75 11.47 3.13
C LYS A 133 23.84 10.54 3.75
N ASP A 134 23.56 9.25 3.88
CA ASP A 134 24.52 8.23 4.29
C ASP A 134 25.55 7.90 3.18
N ALA A 135 25.89 8.89 2.39
CA ALA A 135 26.85 8.88 1.32
C ALA A 135 28.32 8.65 1.76
N ALA A 136 28.56 7.99 2.86
CA ALA A 136 29.82 7.29 3.09
C ALA A 136 29.96 6.03 2.20
N ARG A 137 28.90 5.67 1.47
CA ARG A 137 28.88 4.67 0.42
C ARG A 137 29.08 5.33 -0.94
N THR A 138 29.83 4.70 -1.79
CA THR A 138 30.27 5.16 -3.11
C THR A 138 29.16 5.44 -4.13
N ASP A 139 27.90 5.21 -3.78
CA ASP A 139 26.74 5.55 -4.61
C ASP A 139 26.04 6.82 -4.09
N THR A 140 26.64 7.95 -4.43
CA THR A 140 26.15 9.28 -4.08
C THR A 140 24.95 9.75 -4.92
N THR A 141 24.46 8.92 -5.83
CA THR A 141 23.36 9.23 -6.74
C THR A 141 22.03 8.69 -6.26
N ALA A 142 22.02 7.74 -5.33
CA ALA A 142 20.80 7.08 -4.89
C ALA A 142 19.83 8.09 -4.24
N VAL A 143 18.67 8.19 -4.85
CA VAL A 143 17.51 8.86 -4.27
C VAL A 143 16.94 7.95 -3.19
N ASN A 144 16.46 8.53 -2.09
CA ASN A 144 15.71 7.76 -1.10
C ASN A 144 14.29 7.49 -1.63
N PRO A 145 13.86 6.24 -1.80
CA PRO A 145 12.58 5.93 -2.43
C PRO A 145 11.36 6.05 -1.51
N HIS A 146 11.54 6.20 -0.20
CA HIS A 146 10.47 6.10 0.81
C HIS A 146 9.59 7.38 0.86
N THR A 147 9.09 7.83 -0.30
CA THR A 147 8.34 9.09 -0.46
C THR A 147 7.04 9.09 0.32
N TRP A 148 6.36 7.95 0.37
CA TRP A 148 5.06 7.77 1.04
C TRP A 148 5.10 7.99 2.56
N LEU A 149 6.28 7.92 3.20
CA LEU A 149 6.42 8.16 4.64
C LEU A 149 6.35 9.65 5.02
N SER A 150 6.34 10.54 4.02
CA SER A 150 5.93 11.94 4.21
C SER A 150 4.42 12.08 4.06
N VAL A 151 3.74 12.57 5.09
CA VAL A 151 2.30 12.87 5.01
C VAL A 151 2.01 13.96 3.96
N LYS A 152 2.97 14.86 3.71
CA LYS A 152 2.85 15.93 2.70
C LYS A 152 2.99 15.37 1.27
N ASN A 153 3.96 14.47 1.06
CA ASN A 153 4.10 13.79 -0.22
C ASN A 153 2.87 12.95 -0.53
N ALA A 154 2.36 12.19 0.45
CA ALA A 154 1.15 11.37 0.28
C ALA A 154 -0.07 12.20 -0.15
N GLN A 155 -0.19 13.47 0.28
CA GLN A 155 -1.24 14.36 -0.21
C GLN A 155 -1.05 14.73 -1.69
N THR A 156 0.20 14.87 -2.15
CA THR A 156 0.52 15.09 -3.56
C THR A 156 0.26 13.83 -4.38
N GLU A 157 0.66 12.67 -3.87
CA GLU A 157 0.42 11.35 -4.48
C GLU A 157 -1.08 11.08 -4.66
N LEU A 158 -1.93 11.37 -3.66
CA LEU A 158 -3.39 11.29 -3.76
C LEU A 158 -3.94 12.16 -4.91
N LYS A 159 -3.42 13.37 -5.08
CA LYS A 159 -3.82 14.27 -6.17
C LYS A 159 -3.41 13.69 -7.53
N THR A 160 -2.18 13.21 -7.65
CA THR A 160 -1.65 12.59 -8.87
C THR A 160 -2.49 11.36 -9.28
N ILE A 161 -2.87 10.51 -8.32
CA ILE A 161 -3.77 9.39 -8.55
C ILE A 161 -5.13 9.89 -9.05
N CYS A 162 -5.73 10.87 -8.37
CA CYS A 162 -7.04 11.41 -8.74
C CYS A 162 -7.06 11.97 -10.17
N GLU A 163 -6.05 12.72 -10.56
CA GLU A 163 -5.90 13.27 -11.91
C GLU A 163 -5.83 12.15 -12.96
N LYS A 164 -5.03 11.12 -12.71
CA LYS A 164 -4.86 9.98 -13.63
C LYS A 164 -6.14 9.15 -13.78
N VAL A 165 -6.78 8.77 -12.67
CA VAL A 165 -7.99 7.93 -12.72
C VAL A 165 -9.19 8.71 -13.26
N SER A 166 -9.25 10.03 -13.05
CA SER A 166 -10.29 10.88 -13.66
C SER A 166 -10.14 10.98 -15.17
N ALA A 167 -8.91 10.98 -15.69
CA ALA A 167 -8.65 10.93 -17.12
C ALA A 167 -8.96 9.55 -17.72
N LEU A 168 -8.71 8.47 -16.97
CA LEU A 168 -8.98 7.09 -17.38
C LEU A 168 -10.50 6.78 -17.40
N ASP A 169 -11.23 7.28 -16.42
CA ASP A 169 -12.67 7.04 -16.25
C ASP A 169 -13.43 8.37 -16.00
N PRO A 170 -13.60 9.20 -17.04
CA PRO A 170 -14.20 10.54 -16.93
C PRO A 170 -15.63 10.56 -16.39
N LYS A 171 -16.39 9.48 -16.57
CA LYS A 171 -17.78 9.39 -16.06
C LYS A 171 -17.87 9.41 -14.54
N ASN A 172 -16.82 8.97 -13.84
CA ASN A 172 -16.70 8.94 -12.38
C ASN A 172 -15.77 10.03 -11.83
N ALA A 173 -15.28 11.00 -12.64
CA ALA A 173 -14.33 12.01 -12.22
C ALA A 173 -14.79 12.81 -10.99
N SER A 174 -16.08 13.18 -10.91
CA SER A 174 -16.62 13.88 -9.74
C SER A 174 -16.55 13.05 -8.46
N TYR A 175 -16.79 11.74 -8.56
CA TYR A 175 -16.66 10.81 -7.43
C TYR A 175 -15.23 10.74 -6.91
N TYR A 176 -14.24 10.68 -7.83
CA TYR A 176 -12.83 10.67 -7.47
C TYR A 176 -12.40 11.98 -6.81
N GLN A 177 -12.90 13.10 -7.32
CA GLN A 177 -12.64 14.42 -6.74
C GLN A 177 -13.20 14.57 -5.32
N GLU A 178 -14.43 14.12 -5.09
CA GLU A 178 -15.02 14.09 -3.74
C GLU A 178 -14.22 13.21 -2.77
N ASN A 179 -13.72 12.06 -3.25
CA ASN A 179 -12.89 11.18 -2.46
C ASN A 179 -11.52 11.81 -2.15
N LEU A 180 -10.93 12.53 -3.12
CA LEU A 180 -9.70 13.29 -2.91
C LEU A 180 -9.88 14.34 -1.80
N GLU A 181 -10.97 15.12 -1.84
CA GLU A 181 -11.25 16.14 -0.83
C GLU A 181 -11.36 15.52 0.58
N LYS A 182 -12.12 14.42 0.72
CA LYS A 182 -12.26 13.67 1.97
C LYS A 182 -10.93 13.08 2.47
N ALA A 183 -10.10 12.58 1.55
CA ALA A 183 -8.80 12.04 1.89
C ALA A 183 -7.85 13.17 2.35
N GLN A 184 -7.76 14.25 1.57
CA GLN A 184 -6.91 15.39 1.90
C GLN A 184 -7.25 16.02 3.25
N GLU A 185 -8.53 16.14 3.61
CA GLU A 185 -8.93 16.62 4.94
C GLU A 185 -8.31 15.77 6.06
N LYS A 186 -8.40 14.42 5.94
CA LYS A 186 -7.84 13.51 6.94
C LYS A 186 -6.31 13.58 7.00
N PHE A 187 -5.65 13.68 5.85
CA PHE A 187 -4.19 13.79 5.77
C PHE A 187 -3.71 15.13 6.32
N GLN A 188 -4.41 16.23 6.07
CA GLN A 188 -4.10 17.54 6.67
C GLN A 188 -4.24 17.53 8.20
N VAL A 189 -5.26 16.83 8.75
CA VAL A 189 -5.40 16.66 10.19
C VAL A 189 -4.20 15.91 10.75
N LEU A 190 -3.76 14.84 10.08
CA LEU A 190 -2.60 14.07 10.50
C LEU A 190 -1.30 14.89 10.40
N ASP A 191 -1.07 15.60 9.30
CA ASP A 191 0.09 16.49 9.11
C ASP A 191 0.20 17.53 10.23
N LYS A 192 -0.92 18.23 10.52
CA LYS A 192 -0.98 19.19 11.63
C LYS A 192 -0.75 18.55 13.00
N LYS A 193 -1.21 17.29 13.19
CA LYS A 193 -0.96 16.52 14.41
C LYS A 193 0.53 16.24 14.58
N PHE A 194 1.20 15.74 13.54
CA PHE A 194 2.65 15.54 13.54
C PHE A 194 3.41 16.82 13.86
N ALA A 195 3.12 17.90 13.14
CA ALA A 195 3.79 19.19 13.36
C ALA A 195 3.60 19.70 14.81
N ARG A 196 2.38 19.61 15.35
CA ARG A 196 2.08 20.06 16.71
C ARG A 196 2.76 19.22 17.78
N GLU A 197 2.68 17.89 17.67
CA GLU A 197 3.25 17.00 18.70
C GLU A 197 4.77 17.07 18.70
N ILE A 198 5.40 16.99 17.53
CA ILE A 198 6.87 17.06 17.42
C ILE A 198 7.42 18.42 17.86
N ALA A 199 6.65 19.51 17.68
CA ALA A 199 7.06 20.85 18.15
C ALA A 199 7.24 20.93 19.68
N LYS A 200 6.61 20.05 20.46
CA LYS A 200 6.78 19.97 21.93
C LYS A 200 8.16 19.47 22.32
N VAL A 201 8.81 18.68 21.47
CA VAL A 201 10.12 18.11 21.72
C VAL A 201 11.19 19.16 21.42
N PRO A 202 12.14 19.46 22.34
CA PRO A 202 13.26 20.35 22.02
C PRO A 202 14.06 19.87 20.81
N ALA A 203 14.49 20.80 19.94
CA ALA A 203 15.14 20.46 18.66
C ALA A 203 16.39 19.61 18.81
N GLU A 204 17.13 19.80 19.91
CA GLU A 204 18.33 19.03 20.26
C GLU A 204 18.04 17.60 20.72
N LYS A 205 16.76 17.27 21.00
CA LYS A 205 16.32 15.93 21.40
C LYS A 205 15.57 15.17 20.29
N ARG A 206 15.34 15.78 19.13
CA ARG A 206 14.57 15.20 18.03
C ARG A 206 15.35 14.17 17.22
N TYR A 207 16.09 13.29 17.91
CA TYR A 207 16.81 12.19 17.29
C TYR A 207 16.08 10.88 17.53
N PHE A 208 16.07 10.04 16.51
CA PHE A 208 15.61 8.65 16.62
C PHE A 208 16.50 7.72 15.80
N VAL A 209 16.56 6.46 16.20
CA VAL A 209 17.33 5.42 15.51
C VAL A 209 16.34 4.42 14.93
N ALA A 210 16.44 4.16 13.62
CA ALA A 210 15.62 3.20 12.90
C ALA A 210 16.49 2.10 12.28
N SER A 211 15.90 0.95 11.98
CA SER A 211 16.57 -0.19 11.33
C SER A 211 17.22 0.19 10.03
N HIS A 212 16.50 0.87 9.13
CA HIS A 212 17.07 1.39 7.88
C HIS A 212 16.64 2.84 7.59
N ALA A 213 17.17 3.43 6.52
CA ALA A 213 17.05 4.84 6.20
C ALA A 213 15.69 5.19 5.52
N ALA A 214 14.57 4.68 6.04
CA ALA A 214 13.24 4.88 5.44
C ALA A 214 12.64 6.25 5.76
N PHE A 215 12.83 6.78 6.97
CA PHE A 215 12.06 7.91 7.48
C PHE A 215 12.65 9.29 7.18
N ASN A 216 13.51 9.41 6.15
CA ASN A 216 14.19 10.68 5.83
C ASN A 216 13.20 11.78 5.46
N TYR A 217 12.16 11.48 4.68
CA TYR A 217 11.12 12.46 4.32
C TYR A 217 10.29 12.88 5.52
N LEU A 218 9.89 11.93 6.37
CA LEU A 218 9.22 12.24 7.64
C LEU A 218 10.10 13.14 8.52
N ALA A 219 11.38 12.81 8.62
CA ALA A 219 12.34 13.58 9.41
C ALA A 219 12.51 15.01 8.89
N ASP A 220 12.60 15.18 7.56
CA ASP A 220 12.71 16.49 6.92
C ASP A 220 11.46 17.34 7.14
N ASP A 221 10.28 16.74 7.01
CA ASP A 221 8.99 17.40 7.16
C ASP A 221 8.77 18.05 8.53
N TYR A 222 9.26 17.42 9.59
CA TYR A 222 8.95 17.84 10.97
C TYR A 222 10.20 18.18 11.78
N GLY A 223 11.37 18.30 11.15
CA GLY A 223 12.61 18.67 11.81
C GLY A 223 13.12 17.61 12.78
N LEU A 224 12.87 16.33 12.49
CA LEU A 224 13.47 15.20 13.16
C LEU A 224 14.84 14.87 12.57
N LYS A 225 15.62 14.06 13.26
CA LYS A 225 16.93 13.58 12.82
C LYS A 225 16.99 12.07 12.94
N GLN A 226 16.90 11.38 11.82
CA GLN A 226 17.05 9.95 11.73
C GLN A 226 18.53 9.56 11.75
N VAL A 227 18.85 8.50 12.47
CA VAL A 227 20.06 7.70 12.33
C VAL A 227 19.63 6.28 11.96
N ALA A 228 20.12 5.77 10.84
CA ALA A 228 19.78 4.45 10.35
C ALA A 228 20.86 3.43 10.72
N VAL A 229 20.45 2.22 11.10
CA VAL A 229 21.37 1.12 11.39
C VAL A 229 21.92 0.55 10.09
N THR A 230 21.06 0.36 9.09
CA THR A 230 21.44 -0.06 7.73
C THR A 230 21.29 1.07 6.72
N GLY A 231 21.50 0.79 5.43
CA GLY A 231 21.34 1.75 4.34
C GLY A 231 19.88 2.03 3.97
N ILE A 232 19.61 2.14 2.66
CA ILE A 232 18.26 2.32 2.11
C ILE A 232 17.45 1.03 2.20
N SER A 233 18.07 -0.13 1.96
CA SER A 233 17.41 -1.43 2.12
C SER A 233 17.59 -1.95 3.56
N PRO A 234 16.56 -2.58 4.14
CA PRO A 234 16.68 -3.25 5.43
C PRO A 234 17.63 -4.47 5.37
N GLU A 235 17.85 -5.03 4.18
CA GLU A 235 18.74 -6.18 3.94
C GLU A 235 20.23 -5.80 3.93
N ASP A 236 20.56 -4.50 3.96
CA ASP A 236 21.93 -4.02 4.09
C ASP A 236 22.55 -4.45 5.43
N GLU A 237 23.72 -5.04 5.41
CA GLU A 237 24.45 -5.42 6.64
C GLU A 237 25.35 -4.27 7.13
N PRO A 238 25.14 -3.74 8.37
CA PRO A 238 26.02 -2.73 8.92
C PRO A 238 27.35 -3.34 9.34
N SER A 239 28.45 -2.63 9.09
CA SER A 239 29.76 -3.02 9.58
C SER A 239 29.85 -2.87 11.13
N THR A 240 30.77 -3.61 11.74
CA THR A 240 31.06 -3.50 13.20
C THR A 240 31.37 -2.06 13.62
N ASN A 241 32.09 -1.30 12.78
CA ASN A 241 32.41 0.09 13.06
C ASN A 241 31.19 1.00 13.02
N GLN A 242 30.25 0.78 12.09
CA GLN A 242 28.99 1.51 12.04
C GLN A 242 28.15 1.24 13.30
N LEU A 243 28.03 -0.02 13.72
CA LEU A 243 27.33 -0.38 14.94
C LEU A 243 27.94 0.28 16.19
N ALA A 244 29.27 0.32 16.30
CA ALA A 244 29.94 1.00 17.40
C ALA A 244 29.63 2.52 17.38
N THR A 245 29.71 3.15 16.21
CA THR A 245 29.39 4.58 16.03
C THR A 245 27.96 4.89 16.44
N ILE A 246 27.00 4.04 16.03
CA ILE A 246 25.59 4.21 16.39
C ILE A 246 25.39 3.99 17.89
N ALA A 247 26.06 3.00 18.50
CA ALA A 247 25.99 2.77 19.94
C ALA A 247 26.46 3.98 20.73
N ASP A 248 27.58 4.60 20.32
CA ASP A 248 28.10 5.82 20.94
C ASP A 248 27.15 7.00 20.76
N PHE A 249 26.52 7.11 19.58
CA PHE A 249 25.50 8.11 19.29
C PHE A 249 24.27 7.96 20.20
N VAL A 250 23.74 6.74 20.32
CA VAL A 250 22.61 6.41 21.21
C VAL A 250 22.89 6.83 22.65
N LYS A 251 24.10 6.47 23.17
CA LYS A 251 24.50 6.83 24.52
C LYS A 251 24.66 8.34 24.70
N LYS A 252 25.36 9.00 23.76
CA LYS A 252 25.61 10.46 23.79
C LYS A 252 24.30 11.28 23.78
N HIS A 253 23.33 10.88 23.00
CA HIS A 253 22.07 11.60 22.86
C HIS A 253 20.96 11.05 23.77
N GLN A 254 21.28 10.06 24.63
CA GLN A 254 20.36 9.44 25.58
C GLN A 254 19.07 8.92 24.89
N ILE A 255 19.24 8.33 23.70
CA ILE A 255 18.11 7.78 22.93
C ILE A 255 17.56 6.58 23.68
N SER A 256 16.28 6.64 24.03
CA SER A 256 15.61 5.63 24.85
C SER A 256 15.16 4.41 24.07
N THR A 257 14.94 4.56 22.76
CA THR A 257 14.32 3.54 21.92
C THR A 257 15.02 3.43 20.57
N ILE A 258 15.31 2.21 20.14
CA ILE A 258 15.78 1.87 18.80
C ILE A 258 14.63 1.19 18.08
N PHE A 259 14.24 1.73 16.95
CA PHE A 259 13.06 1.30 16.21
C PHE A 259 13.37 0.27 15.15
N PHE A 260 12.45 -0.67 15.00
CA PHE A 260 12.44 -1.71 13.98
C PHE A 260 11.22 -1.64 13.13
N GLU A 261 11.28 -2.38 12.04
CA GLU A 261 10.17 -2.71 11.19
C GLU A 261 9.81 -4.16 11.43
N GLY A 262 8.60 -4.42 11.87
CA GLY A 262 8.00 -5.73 11.95
C GLY A 262 8.98 -6.89 12.21
N LYS A 263 9.34 -7.63 11.16
CA LYS A 263 10.18 -8.83 11.23
C LYS A 263 11.62 -8.65 10.71
N ALA A 264 11.95 -7.50 10.11
CA ALA A 264 13.28 -7.28 9.54
C ALA A 264 14.34 -7.09 10.65
N THR A 265 15.31 -7.92 10.63
CA THR A 265 16.56 -7.92 11.43
C THR A 265 16.47 -7.68 12.95
N PRO A 266 15.74 -8.49 13.73
CA PRO A 266 15.69 -8.35 15.19
C PRO A 266 17.08 -8.41 15.86
N LYS A 267 18.02 -9.24 15.32
CA LYS A 267 19.30 -9.52 15.97
C LYS A 267 20.24 -8.35 16.10
N VAL A 268 20.41 -7.55 15.03
CA VAL A 268 21.35 -6.42 15.04
C VAL A 268 20.88 -5.37 16.02
N ALA A 269 19.65 -5.10 15.98
CA ALA A 269 19.03 -4.09 16.78
C ALA A 269 18.81 -4.53 18.23
N GLU A 270 18.46 -5.78 18.52
CA GLU A 270 18.50 -6.33 19.87
C GLU A 270 19.92 -6.22 20.46
N THR A 271 20.93 -6.47 19.63
CA THR A 271 22.34 -6.34 20.06
C THR A 271 22.68 -4.88 20.37
N LEU A 272 22.25 -3.96 19.51
CA LEU A 272 22.46 -2.53 19.71
C LEU A 272 21.71 -2.03 20.96
N ALA A 273 20.44 -2.42 21.11
CA ALA A 273 19.63 -2.11 22.29
C ALA A 273 20.30 -2.62 23.58
N ARG A 274 20.73 -3.89 23.62
CA ARG A 274 21.41 -4.48 24.76
C ARG A 274 22.73 -3.77 25.08
N THR A 275 23.50 -3.36 24.06
CA THR A 275 24.79 -2.68 24.24
C THR A 275 24.63 -1.26 24.73
N THR A 276 23.54 -0.60 24.43
CA THR A 276 23.26 0.80 24.76
C THR A 276 22.38 0.98 25.99
N GLY A 277 21.61 -0.05 26.36
CA GLY A 277 20.56 0.03 27.37
C GLY A 277 19.24 0.63 26.86
N ALA A 278 19.13 0.92 25.56
CA ALA A 278 17.90 1.40 24.94
C ALA A 278 16.85 0.27 24.86
N LYS A 279 15.60 0.65 24.79
CA LYS A 279 14.49 -0.26 24.50
C LYS A 279 14.37 -0.51 22.99
N THR A 280 13.64 -1.53 22.61
CA THR A 280 13.21 -1.76 21.23
C THR A 280 11.79 -1.22 21.04
N GLY A 281 11.53 -0.64 19.88
CA GLY A 281 10.22 -0.16 19.49
C GLY A 281 9.92 -0.47 18.03
N THR A 282 8.73 -0.15 17.55
CA THR A 282 8.34 -0.36 16.15
C THR A 282 8.05 0.99 15.48
N LEU A 283 8.59 1.19 14.28
CA LEU A 283 8.09 2.17 13.32
C LEU A 283 7.69 1.41 12.05
N TYR A 284 6.52 1.73 11.54
CA TYR A 284 5.95 1.08 10.38
C TYR A 284 6.41 1.80 9.12
N THR A 285 7.23 1.13 8.30
CA THR A 285 7.57 1.60 6.95
C THR A 285 6.46 1.30 5.96
N MET A 286 5.57 0.39 6.30
CA MET A 286 4.48 -0.12 5.45
C MET A 286 4.96 -0.99 4.28
N GLU A 287 6.19 -1.43 4.31
CA GLU A 287 6.77 -2.37 3.35
C GLU A 287 6.39 -3.81 3.69
N HIS A 288 6.45 -4.14 4.98
CA HIS A 288 6.13 -5.46 5.52
C HIS A 288 5.02 -5.33 6.55
N LEU A 289 3.83 -5.79 6.19
CA LEU A 289 2.69 -5.71 7.09
C LEU A 289 2.03 -7.08 7.26
N THR A 290 1.61 -7.36 8.47
CA THR A 290 0.63 -8.41 8.72
C THR A 290 -0.77 -7.92 8.30
N LYS A 291 -1.71 -8.85 8.15
CA LYS A 291 -3.10 -8.48 7.82
C LYS A 291 -3.75 -7.58 8.86
N GLU A 292 -3.40 -7.77 10.12
CA GLU A 292 -3.88 -6.95 11.24
C GLU A 292 -3.32 -5.52 11.15
N GLU A 293 -2.09 -5.36 10.70
CA GLU A 293 -1.45 -4.05 10.48
C GLU A 293 -2.01 -3.37 9.22
N GLU A 294 -2.18 -4.11 8.11
CA GLU A 294 -2.84 -3.60 6.90
C GLU A 294 -4.24 -3.06 7.20
N ALA A 295 -5.00 -3.71 8.10
CA ALA A 295 -6.34 -3.29 8.49
C ALA A 295 -6.37 -1.92 9.18
N LEU A 296 -5.26 -1.41 9.71
CA LEU A 296 -5.16 -0.06 10.28
C LEU A 296 -5.16 1.03 9.19
N GLY A 297 -4.79 0.66 7.96
CA GLY A 297 -4.62 1.60 6.87
C GLY A 297 -3.45 2.56 7.06
N TYR A 298 -3.10 3.29 6.01
CA TYR A 298 -2.00 4.25 6.02
C TYR A 298 -2.10 5.24 7.21
N LEU A 299 -3.25 5.87 7.40
CA LEU A 299 -3.43 6.88 8.46
C LEU A 299 -3.22 6.30 9.85
N GLY A 300 -3.77 5.11 10.12
CA GLY A 300 -3.63 4.47 11.43
C GLY A 300 -2.20 4.05 11.72
N LEU A 301 -1.46 3.58 10.70
CA LEU A 301 -0.04 3.23 10.84
C LEU A 301 0.82 4.47 11.11
N MET A 302 0.56 5.57 10.40
CA MET A 302 1.27 6.84 10.64
C MET A 302 0.93 7.43 12.02
N GLU A 303 -0.30 7.31 12.51
CA GLU A 303 -0.64 7.71 13.88
C GLU A 303 0.11 6.89 14.93
N LYS A 304 0.26 5.57 14.70
CA LYS A 304 1.11 4.72 15.55
C LYS A 304 2.58 5.16 15.51
N ASN A 305 3.10 5.49 14.32
CA ASN A 305 4.45 6.01 14.18
C ASN A 305 4.65 7.29 15.01
N LEU A 306 3.71 8.22 14.94
CA LEU A 306 3.76 9.43 15.76
C LEU A 306 3.76 9.10 17.25
N THR A 307 2.83 8.23 17.69
CA THR A 307 2.74 7.83 19.10
C THR A 307 4.05 7.23 19.59
N ASN A 308 4.60 6.26 18.84
CA ASN A 308 5.83 5.57 19.23
C ASN A 308 7.05 6.53 19.25
N LEU A 309 7.12 7.48 18.31
CA LEU A 309 8.13 8.54 18.33
C LEU A 309 8.01 9.42 19.57
N MET A 310 6.82 9.89 19.91
CA MET A 310 6.59 10.75 21.08
C MET A 310 6.93 10.03 22.38
N GLU A 311 6.52 8.76 22.53
CA GLU A 311 6.92 7.94 23.68
C GLU A 311 8.44 7.79 23.80
N SER A 312 9.16 7.68 22.67
CA SER A 312 10.63 7.60 22.67
C SER A 312 11.31 8.89 23.11
N PHE A 313 10.65 10.03 22.90
CA PHE A 313 11.12 11.34 23.38
C PHE A 313 10.74 11.64 24.84
N GLY A 314 9.91 10.78 25.45
CA GLY A 314 9.47 10.93 26.84
C GLY A 314 8.27 11.88 27.00
N GLU A 315 7.48 12.05 25.94
CA GLU A 315 6.29 12.91 25.89
C GLU A 315 4.97 12.10 25.95
#